data_67985bbaf2ae21455907130faf0faf3d
#
_entry.id   67985bbaf2ae21455907130faf0faf3d
#
_cell.length_a   1.000
_cell.length_b   1.000
_cell.length_c   1.000
_cell.angle_alpha   90.00
_cell.angle_beta   90.00
_cell.angle_gamma   90.00
#
_symmetry.space_group_name_H-M   'P 1'
#
loop_
_entity.id
_entity.type
_entity.pdbx_description
1 polymer ?
#
loop_
_entity_poly.entity_id
_entity_poly.type
_entity_poly.pdbx_seq_one_letter_code
_entity_poly.pdbx_strand_id
1 'polypeptide(L)'
;GAANVAANLANLDVHVYIGGVAGKDTHGDLLQDLLDSDGIDNSGVVISRDRSTITKMRILGDRQQMMRLDFETVRDVEQQEEEELISWLDSLCQKGLDGIVISDYGKGVCKDSILEKIFNLANCYKIPTIVDPKGSQWEKYNGATYITPNVKELSERVGYSITNDDDKIVTAAKEVLATNNIQYIIATRSEKGISVIARDGRIWHNPATQQEVFDVSGAGDTVVSMMMTCLASGLSMRLALHIANGA
;
A
#
# COMPACT_ATOMS: atom_id res chain seq x y z
N GLY A 1 2.55 -7.61 1.00
CA GLY A 1 3.46 -6.46 1.11
C GLY A 1 3.86 -5.89 -0.23
N ALA A 2 4.73 -4.86 -0.25
CA ALA A 2 5.06 -4.12 -1.48
C ALA A 2 5.41 -5.03 -2.69
N ALA A 3 6.23 -6.07 -2.50
CA ALA A 3 6.54 -7.02 -3.57
C ALA A 3 5.30 -7.78 -4.09
N ASN A 4 4.33 -8.09 -3.21
CA ASN A 4 3.08 -8.73 -3.63
C ASN A 4 2.20 -7.77 -4.44
N VAL A 5 2.14 -6.49 -4.05
CA VAL A 5 1.47 -5.44 -4.84
C VAL A 5 2.15 -5.29 -6.20
N ALA A 6 3.50 -5.29 -6.23
CA ALA A 6 4.27 -5.20 -7.46
C ALA A 6 4.00 -6.38 -8.39
N ALA A 7 3.97 -7.62 -7.87
CA ALA A 7 3.63 -8.81 -8.64
C ALA A 7 2.18 -8.76 -9.17
N ASN A 8 1.22 -8.31 -8.36
CA ASN A 8 -0.16 -8.12 -8.83
C ASN A 8 -0.24 -7.10 -9.98
N LEU A 9 0.51 -5.99 -9.90
CA LEU A 9 0.57 -4.99 -10.98
C LEU A 9 1.23 -5.55 -12.24
N ALA A 10 2.35 -6.28 -12.10
CA ALA A 10 3.04 -6.90 -13.23
C ALA A 10 2.14 -7.92 -13.96
N ASN A 11 1.34 -8.71 -13.21
CA ASN A 11 0.35 -9.63 -13.78
C ASN A 11 -0.81 -8.92 -14.53
N LEU A 12 -0.95 -7.61 -14.38
CA LEU A 12 -1.90 -6.77 -15.12
C LEU A 12 -1.25 -6.06 -16.32
N ASP A 13 -0.07 -6.53 -16.76
CA ASP A 13 0.74 -5.91 -17.83
C ASP A 13 1.13 -4.44 -17.53
N VAL A 14 1.22 -4.07 -16.25
CA VAL A 14 1.73 -2.76 -15.82
C VAL A 14 3.25 -2.81 -15.73
N HIS A 15 3.93 -1.81 -16.25
CA HIS A 15 5.37 -1.65 -16.04
C HIS A 15 5.63 -1.17 -14.61
N VAL A 16 6.29 -2.00 -13.80
CA VAL A 16 6.43 -1.79 -12.36
C VAL A 16 7.87 -1.54 -11.97
N TYR A 17 8.08 -0.47 -11.22
CA TYR A 17 9.32 -0.17 -10.50
C TYR A 17 9.08 -0.38 -9.01
N ILE A 18 9.98 -1.08 -8.32
CA ILE A 18 9.89 -1.26 -6.87
C ILE A 18 11.08 -0.61 -6.16
N GLY A 19 10.78 0.16 -5.11
CA GLY A 19 11.76 0.75 -4.20
C GLY A 19 11.54 0.32 -2.76
N GLY A 20 12.64 0.14 -2.05
CA GLY A 20 12.63 -0.28 -0.66
C GLY A 20 14.02 -0.64 -0.17
N VAL A 21 14.11 -1.33 0.97
CA VAL A 21 15.40 -1.74 1.54
C VAL A 21 15.40 -3.24 1.81
N ALA A 22 16.40 -3.93 1.30
CA ALA A 22 16.69 -5.33 1.58
C ALA A 22 18.07 -5.46 2.27
N GLY A 23 18.30 -6.57 2.95
CA GLY A 23 19.59 -6.87 3.55
C GLY A 23 20.58 -7.42 2.52
N LYS A 24 21.87 -7.30 2.83
CA LYS A 24 22.92 -7.99 2.09
C LYS A 24 23.03 -9.45 2.56
N ASP A 25 22.06 -10.25 2.20
CA ASP A 25 21.94 -11.65 2.61
C ASP A 25 21.26 -12.49 1.52
N THR A 26 21.28 -13.82 1.70
CA THR A 26 20.69 -14.78 0.73
C THR A 26 19.21 -14.52 0.46
N HIS A 27 18.44 -13.99 1.43
CA HIS A 27 17.03 -13.67 1.21
C HIS A 27 16.87 -12.37 0.38
N GLY A 28 17.81 -11.43 0.51
CA GLY A 28 17.88 -10.26 -0.35
C GLY A 28 18.18 -10.61 -1.80
N ASP A 29 19.17 -11.50 -2.02
CA ASP A 29 19.50 -12.01 -3.35
C ASP A 29 18.29 -12.73 -3.98
N LEU A 30 17.65 -13.63 -3.21
CA LEU A 30 16.45 -14.36 -3.66
C LEU A 30 15.28 -13.41 -3.98
N LEU A 31 15.10 -12.33 -3.19
CA LEU A 31 14.06 -11.33 -3.47
C LEU A 31 14.30 -10.65 -4.81
N GLN A 32 15.54 -10.26 -5.10
CA GLN A 32 15.90 -9.62 -6.37
C GLN A 32 15.66 -10.58 -7.55
N ASP A 33 16.11 -11.83 -7.43
CA ASP A 33 15.89 -12.86 -8.47
C ASP A 33 14.39 -13.08 -8.77
N LEU A 34 13.55 -13.09 -7.73
CA LEU A 34 12.10 -13.21 -7.88
C LEU A 34 11.48 -11.98 -8.57
N LEU A 35 11.89 -10.78 -8.19
CA LEU A 35 11.42 -9.56 -8.83
C LEU A 35 11.80 -9.50 -10.31
N ASP A 36 13.05 -9.88 -10.63
CA ASP A 36 13.53 -9.98 -12.02
C ASP A 36 12.73 -11.01 -12.82
N SER A 37 12.42 -12.17 -12.23
CA SER A 37 11.64 -13.23 -12.89
C SER A 37 10.20 -12.80 -13.20
N ASP A 38 9.63 -11.90 -12.39
CA ASP A 38 8.31 -11.32 -12.58
C ASP A 38 8.33 -10.08 -13.51
N GLY A 39 9.51 -9.72 -14.05
CA GLY A 39 9.68 -8.55 -14.92
C GLY A 39 9.54 -7.20 -14.21
N ILE A 40 9.76 -7.17 -12.90
CA ILE A 40 9.66 -5.98 -12.06
C ILE A 40 11.05 -5.30 -11.98
N ASP A 41 11.12 -4.02 -12.33
CA ASP A 41 12.35 -3.25 -12.17
C ASP A 41 12.63 -2.99 -10.67
N ASN A 42 13.65 -3.64 -10.17
CA ASN A 42 14.06 -3.57 -8.76
C ASN A 42 15.22 -2.57 -8.50
N SER A 43 15.50 -1.70 -9.45
CA SER A 43 16.60 -0.71 -9.35
C SER A 43 16.47 0.26 -8.16
N GLY A 44 15.30 0.35 -7.54
CA GLY A 44 15.05 1.12 -6.31
C GLY A 44 15.24 0.31 -5.02
N VAL A 45 15.68 -0.95 -5.09
CA VAL A 45 15.95 -1.75 -3.90
C VAL A 45 17.36 -1.45 -3.39
N VAL A 46 17.44 -0.67 -2.32
CA VAL A 46 18.69 -0.33 -1.64
C VAL A 46 19.15 -1.52 -0.79
N ILE A 47 20.39 -1.95 -0.96
CA ILE A 47 20.97 -3.08 -0.22
C ILE A 47 21.69 -2.58 1.03
N SER A 48 21.06 -2.80 2.17
CA SER A 48 21.59 -2.43 3.49
C SER A 48 22.59 -3.47 3.99
N ARG A 49 23.68 -2.97 4.61
CA ARG A 49 24.68 -3.85 5.28
C ARG A 49 24.31 -4.14 6.74
N ASP A 50 23.49 -3.29 7.31
CA ASP A 50 23.22 -3.26 8.76
C ASP A 50 21.84 -3.77 9.14
N ARG A 51 21.04 -4.23 8.17
CA ARG A 51 19.78 -4.91 8.43
C ARG A 51 19.67 -6.20 7.63
N SER A 52 18.95 -7.16 8.18
CA SER A 52 18.57 -8.38 7.46
C SER A 52 17.35 -8.14 6.60
N THR A 53 17.24 -8.88 5.51
CA THR A 53 16.01 -8.95 4.72
C THR A 53 14.88 -9.50 5.57
N ILE A 54 13.75 -8.79 5.60
CA ILE A 54 12.58 -9.20 6.38
C ILE A 54 12.05 -10.53 5.85
N THR A 55 12.12 -11.55 6.69
CA THR A 55 11.69 -12.91 6.34
C THR A 55 10.62 -13.39 7.30
N LYS A 56 9.52 -13.86 6.76
CA LYS A 56 8.41 -14.43 7.53
C LYS A 56 8.25 -15.91 7.17
N MET A 57 8.77 -16.77 8.03
CA MET A 57 8.72 -18.22 7.86
C MET A 57 7.48 -18.79 8.55
N ARG A 58 6.61 -19.47 7.79
CA ARG A 58 5.45 -20.18 8.32
C ARG A 58 5.73 -21.66 8.34
N ILE A 59 5.65 -22.26 9.51
CA ILE A 59 5.77 -23.70 9.70
C ILE A 59 4.35 -24.27 9.69
N LEU A 60 4.10 -25.13 8.70
CA LEU A 60 2.81 -25.79 8.53
C LEU A 60 2.94 -27.26 8.94
N GLY A 61 1.99 -27.76 9.69
CA GLY A 61 1.84 -29.17 10.01
C GLY A 61 0.43 -29.60 9.61
N ASP A 62 0.32 -30.59 8.74
CA ASP A 62 -0.94 -31.22 8.31
C ASP A 62 -2.09 -30.23 8.01
N ARG A 63 -1.81 -29.21 7.20
CA ARG A 63 -2.71 -28.11 6.78
C ARG A 63 -3.01 -27.03 7.83
N GLN A 64 -2.37 -27.07 8.99
CA GLN A 64 -2.50 -26.02 10.01
C GLN A 64 -1.18 -25.26 10.17
N GLN A 65 -1.27 -23.91 10.28
CA GLN A 65 -0.11 -23.12 10.66
C GLN A 65 0.19 -23.35 12.13
N MET A 66 1.32 -24.03 12.41
CA MET A 66 1.80 -24.30 13.76
C MET A 66 2.52 -23.11 14.36
N MET A 67 3.34 -22.44 13.57
CA MET A 67 4.21 -21.36 14.03
C MET A 67 4.53 -20.39 12.90
N ARG A 68 4.76 -19.11 13.24
CA ARG A 68 5.39 -18.13 12.36
C ARG A 68 6.62 -17.56 13.04
N LEU A 69 7.74 -17.60 12.35
CA LEU A 69 8.99 -16.98 12.77
C LEU A 69 9.19 -15.73 11.92
N ASP A 70 9.32 -14.58 12.58
CA ASP A 70 9.56 -13.30 11.93
C ASP A 70 11.02 -12.89 12.18
N PHE A 71 11.84 -12.89 11.13
CA PHE A 71 13.22 -12.41 11.13
C PHE A 71 13.20 -11.00 10.58
N GLU A 72 13.30 -10.00 11.44
CA GLU A 72 13.20 -8.61 11.05
C GLU A 72 13.94 -7.68 12.01
N THR A 73 14.48 -6.60 11.46
CA THR A 73 15.01 -5.48 12.23
C THR A 73 14.08 -4.28 12.00
N VAL A 74 13.34 -3.89 13.04
CA VAL A 74 12.43 -2.74 12.98
C VAL A 74 13.20 -1.51 13.41
N ARG A 75 13.70 -0.76 12.43
CA ARG A 75 14.36 0.54 12.63
C ARG A 75 14.17 1.40 11.38
N ASP A 76 14.27 2.69 11.54
CA ASP A 76 14.25 3.61 10.40
C ASP A 76 15.46 3.36 9.48
N VAL A 77 15.26 3.64 8.20
CA VAL A 77 16.35 3.61 7.23
C VAL A 77 17.36 4.72 7.51
N GLU A 78 18.62 4.44 7.22
CA GLU A 78 19.70 5.41 7.35
C GLU A 78 19.53 6.57 6.36
N GLN A 79 20.19 7.70 6.64
CA GLN A 79 20.10 8.88 5.79
C GLN A 79 20.56 8.60 4.36
N GLN A 80 21.63 7.83 4.17
CA GLN A 80 22.11 7.47 2.85
C GLN A 80 21.09 6.62 2.08
N GLU A 81 20.48 5.63 2.75
CA GLU A 81 19.42 4.76 2.16
C GLU A 81 18.20 5.60 1.74
N GLU A 82 17.83 6.60 2.56
CA GLU A 82 16.76 7.56 2.23
C GLU A 82 17.12 8.40 1.00
N GLU A 83 18.34 8.95 0.94
CA GLU A 83 18.79 9.77 -0.19
C GLU A 83 18.82 8.98 -1.50
N GLU A 84 19.27 7.72 -1.46
CA GLU A 84 19.27 6.82 -2.62
C GLU A 84 17.84 6.54 -3.10
N LEU A 85 16.92 6.19 -2.19
CA LEU A 85 15.50 5.94 -2.52
C LEU A 85 14.82 7.17 -3.13
N ILE A 86 15.02 8.35 -2.55
CA ILE A 86 14.39 9.58 -3.04
C ILE A 86 14.97 10.02 -4.38
N SER A 87 16.29 9.93 -4.55
CA SER A 87 16.95 10.24 -5.83
C SER A 87 16.49 9.32 -6.96
N TRP A 88 16.35 8.02 -6.66
CA TRP A 88 15.79 7.05 -7.58
C TRP A 88 14.34 7.42 -7.97
N LEU A 89 13.48 7.70 -6.99
CA LEU A 89 12.08 8.05 -7.25
C LEU A 89 11.96 9.34 -8.06
N ASP A 90 12.74 10.37 -7.73
CA ASP A 90 12.74 11.63 -8.49
C ASP A 90 13.10 11.39 -9.96
N SER A 91 14.11 10.54 -10.22
CA SER A 91 14.51 10.17 -11.57
C SER A 91 13.40 9.50 -12.37
N LEU A 92 12.55 8.68 -11.70
CA LEU A 92 11.39 8.05 -12.32
C LEU A 92 10.25 9.05 -12.53
N CYS A 93 9.98 9.94 -11.57
CA CYS A 93 8.99 11.01 -11.74
C CYS A 93 9.30 11.89 -12.96
N GLN A 94 10.59 12.20 -13.20
CA GLN A 94 11.03 12.95 -14.39
C GLN A 94 10.78 12.21 -15.71
N LYS A 95 10.84 10.88 -15.70
CA LYS A 95 10.57 10.04 -16.88
C LYS A 95 9.07 9.87 -17.16
N GLY A 96 8.23 10.18 -16.18
CA GLY A 96 6.78 10.03 -16.22
C GLY A 96 6.33 8.74 -15.55
N LEU A 97 5.66 8.88 -14.40
CA LEU A 97 4.97 7.80 -13.69
C LEU A 97 3.47 8.09 -13.72
N ASP A 98 2.67 7.04 -13.90
CA ASP A 98 1.21 7.15 -13.88
C ASP A 98 0.63 7.04 -12.46
N GLY A 99 1.40 6.49 -11.50
CA GLY A 99 0.96 6.35 -10.11
C GLY A 99 2.07 5.87 -9.18
N ILE A 100 1.92 6.12 -7.88
CA ILE A 100 2.82 5.66 -6.83
C ILE A 100 2.00 4.91 -5.78
N VAL A 101 2.38 3.66 -5.49
CA VAL A 101 1.81 2.86 -4.40
C VAL A 101 2.79 2.83 -3.24
N ILE A 102 2.28 3.12 -2.04
CA ILE A 102 3.05 3.08 -0.79
C ILE A 102 2.44 2.01 0.11
N SER A 103 3.18 0.92 0.32
CA SER A 103 2.82 -0.18 1.21
C SER A 103 3.54 0.00 2.55
N ASP A 104 2.88 0.56 3.55
CA ASP A 104 3.49 0.75 4.86
C ASP A 104 3.25 -0.46 5.76
N TYR A 105 4.33 -1.06 6.23
CA TYR A 105 4.33 -2.17 7.18
C TYR A 105 4.95 -1.80 8.53
N GLY A 106 5.25 -0.51 8.74
CA GLY A 106 5.86 -0.03 9.98
C GLY A 106 7.26 -0.59 10.22
N LYS A 107 8.06 -0.77 9.16
CA LYS A 107 9.39 -1.37 9.24
C LYS A 107 10.52 -0.38 8.97
N GLY A 108 10.22 0.93 9.03
CA GLY A 108 11.17 2.02 9.02
C GLY A 108 11.53 2.60 7.65
N VAL A 109 10.96 2.08 6.54
CA VAL A 109 11.09 2.71 5.22
C VAL A 109 10.14 3.90 5.11
N CYS A 110 8.87 3.72 5.49
CA CYS A 110 7.82 4.75 5.44
C CYS A 110 7.88 5.68 6.67
N LYS A 111 9.03 6.28 6.94
CA LYS A 111 9.18 7.32 7.97
C LYS A 111 8.72 8.68 7.44
N ASP A 112 8.44 9.61 8.35
CA ASP A 112 7.83 10.92 8.04
C ASP A 112 8.63 11.68 6.97
N SER A 113 9.97 11.74 7.09
CA SER A 113 10.83 12.47 6.15
C SER A 113 10.81 11.91 4.72
N ILE A 114 10.70 10.59 4.58
CA ILE A 114 10.59 9.93 3.27
C ILE A 114 9.22 10.19 2.66
N LEU A 115 8.16 9.98 3.44
CA LEU A 115 6.79 10.17 2.96
C LEU A 115 6.53 11.62 2.54
N GLU A 116 7.00 12.59 3.32
CA GLU A 116 6.93 14.00 2.95
C GLU A 116 7.59 14.28 1.59
N LYS A 117 8.80 13.75 1.37
CA LYS A 117 9.51 13.89 0.09
C LYS A 117 8.76 13.22 -1.06
N ILE A 118 8.24 12.00 -0.84
CA ILE A 118 7.43 11.28 -1.85
C ILE A 118 6.20 12.10 -2.23
N PHE A 119 5.43 12.61 -1.26
CA PHE A 119 4.24 13.41 -1.55
C PHE A 119 4.56 14.74 -2.21
N ASN A 120 5.68 15.37 -1.85
CA ASN A 120 6.14 16.60 -2.51
C ASN A 120 6.49 16.34 -3.99
N LEU A 121 7.22 15.25 -4.30
CA LEU A 121 7.50 14.84 -5.67
C LEU A 121 6.21 14.52 -6.43
N ALA A 122 5.35 13.68 -5.85
CA ALA A 122 4.07 13.30 -6.46
C ALA A 122 3.20 14.52 -6.79
N ASN A 123 3.11 15.49 -5.88
CA ASN A 123 2.37 16.73 -6.10
C ASN A 123 3.01 17.61 -7.19
N CYS A 124 4.34 17.72 -7.21
CA CYS A 124 5.09 18.48 -8.21
C CYS A 124 4.81 17.95 -9.63
N TYR A 125 4.85 16.64 -9.79
CA TYR A 125 4.64 15.96 -11.08
C TYR A 125 3.19 15.57 -11.34
N LYS A 126 2.26 15.87 -10.41
CA LYS A 126 0.83 15.55 -10.48
C LYS A 126 0.54 14.04 -10.60
N ILE A 127 1.34 13.24 -9.94
CA ILE A 127 1.23 11.78 -9.90
C ILE A 127 0.31 11.38 -8.75
N PRO A 128 -0.76 10.61 -8.98
CA PRO A 128 -1.62 10.11 -7.91
C PRO A 128 -0.86 9.13 -7.02
N THR A 129 -1.11 9.20 -5.71
CA THR A 129 -0.54 8.28 -4.72
C THR A 129 -1.63 7.48 -4.04
N ILE A 130 -1.39 6.18 -3.81
CA ILE A 130 -2.24 5.33 -2.98
C ILE A 130 -1.41 4.73 -1.85
N VAL A 131 -1.90 4.84 -0.62
CA VAL A 131 -1.21 4.38 0.58
C VAL A 131 -2.00 3.26 1.23
N ASP A 132 -1.37 2.10 1.43
CA ASP A 132 -1.83 1.06 2.34
C ASP A 132 -1.26 1.36 3.74
N PRO A 133 -2.08 1.86 4.70
CA PRO A 133 -1.59 2.47 5.91
C PRO A 133 -1.24 1.45 7.00
N LYS A 134 -0.38 1.89 7.96
CA LYS A 134 -0.09 1.13 9.18
C LYS A 134 -0.14 2.00 10.42
N GLY A 135 -0.75 1.45 11.48
CA GLY A 135 -0.88 2.13 12.78
C GLY A 135 -1.91 3.25 12.78
N SER A 136 -1.89 4.07 13.82
CA SER A 136 -2.89 5.13 14.03
C SER A 136 -2.37 6.53 13.72
N GLN A 137 -1.07 6.72 13.50
CA GLN A 137 -0.47 8.02 13.21
C GLN A 137 -0.48 8.27 11.70
N TRP A 138 -1.57 8.88 11.20
CA TRP A 138 -1.75 9.13 9.78
C TRP A 138 -1.37 10.54 9.35
N GLU A 139 -0.87 11.35 10.25
CA GLU A 139 -0.30 12.68 9.96
C GLU A 139 0.82 12.58 8.92
N LYS A 140 1.61 11.50 8.97
CA LYS A 140 2.67 11.19 8.00
C LYS A 140 2.18 10.94 6.57
N TYR A 141 0.88 10.66 6.39
CA TYR A 141 0.27 10.45 5.07
C TYR A 141 -0.40 11.70 4.51
N ASN A 142 -0.21 12.86 5.14
CA ASN A 142 -0.69 14.13 4.62
C ASN A 142 -0.07 14.42 3.25
N GLY A 143 -0.91 14.68 2.26
CA GLY A 143 -0.50 14.84 0.85
C GLY A 143 -0.84 13.64 -0.03
N ALA A 144 -1.24 12.50 0.55
CA ALA A 144 -1.69 11.35 -0.20
C ALA A 144 -2.98 11.64 -0.99
N THR A 145 -3.08 11.09 -2.20
CA THR A 145 -4.34 11.15 -2.96
C THR A 145 -5.34 10.17 -2.38
N TYR A 146 -4.94 8.92 -2.21
CA TYR A 146 -5.79 7.84 -1.70
C TYR A 146 -5.12 7.14 -0.50
N ILE A 147 -5.95 6.70 0.46
CA ILE A 147 -5.53 5.81 1.54
C ILE A 147 -6.51 4.65 1.64
N THR A 148 -6.02 3.42 1.86
CA THR A 148 -6.80 2.18 1.77
C THR A 148 -6.90 1.41 3.09
N PRO A 149 -7.47 2.02 4.16
CA PRO A 149 -7.60 1.31 5.43
C PRO A 149 -8.67 0.22 5.37
N ASN A 150 -8.46 -0.83 6.15
CA ASN A 150 -9.57 -1.70 6.56
C ASN A 150 -10.32 -1.10 7.76
N VAL A 151 -11.46 -1.72 8.14
CA VAL A 151 -12.31 -1.23 9.25
C VAL A 151 -11.56 -1.14 10.57
N LYS A 152 -10.64 -2.10 10.82
CA LYS A 152 -9.83 -2.11 12.05
C LYS A 152 -8.84 -0.94 12.07
N GLU A 153 -8.12 -0.72 10.98
CA GLU A 153 -7.17 0.39 10.85
C GLU A 153 -7.86 1.75 10.95
N LEU A 154 -9.05 1.86 10.35
CA LEU A 154 -9.86 3.07 10.48
C LEU A 154 -10.31 3.28 11.94
N SER A 155 -10.72 2.21 12.66
CA SER A 155 -11.04 2.26 14.08
C SER A 155 -9.84 2.68 14.95
N GLU A 156 -8.67 2.11 14.66
CA GLU A 156 -7.42 2.47 15.35
C GLU A 156 -7.06 3.95 15.14
N ARG A 157 -7.30 4.47 13.91
CA ARG A 157 -7.02 5.88 13.59
C ARG A 157 -7.93 6.85 14.31
N VAL A 158 -9.23 6.58 14.40
CA VAL A 158 -10.19 7.48 15.08
C VAL A 158 -10.21 7.27 16.59
N GLY A 159 -9.59 6.18 17.11
CA GLY A 159 -9.47 5.92 18.54
C GLY A 159 -10.70 5.30 19.18
N TYR A 160 -11.68 4.83 18.39
CA TYR A 160 -12.86 4.12 18.88
C TYR A 160 -13.28 3.00 17.93
N SER A 161 -14.03 2.00 18.46
CA SER A 161 -14.51 0.87 17.65
C SER A 161 -15.59 1.30 16.70
N ILE A 162 -15.43 0.99 15.42
CA ILE A 162 -16.40 1.27 14.35
C ILE A 162 -17.09 -0.05 13.98
N THR A 163 -18.44 -0.06 14.02
CA THR A 163 -19.21 -1.14 13.40
C THR A 163 -19.14 -1.03 11.88
N ASN A 164 -19.12 -2.19 11.20
CA ASN A 164 -19.00 -2.23 9.73
C ASN A 164 -20.29 -1.81 9.02
N ASP A 165 -20.90 -0.67 9.42
CA ASP A 165 -22.10 -0.08 8.84
C ASP A 165 -21.75 1.14 8.00
N ASP A 166 -22.48 1.39 6.91
CA ASP A 166 -22.18 2.45 5.95
C ASP A 166 -22.05 3.81 6.63
N ASP A 167 -23.03 4.19 7.47
CA ASP A 167 -23.03 5.49 8.16
C ASP A 167 -21.84 5.63 9.11
N LYS A 168 -21.43 4.55 9.80
CA LYS A 168 -20.31 4.56 10.74
C LYS A 168 -18.97 4.70 10.02
N ILE A 169 -18.80 3.97 8.92
CA ILE A 169 -17.61 4.08 8.07
C ILE A 169 -17.50 5.49 7.48
N VAL A 170 -18.61 6.04 6.96
CA VAL A 170 -18.64 7.39 6.40
C VAL A 170 -18.31 8.45 7.47
N THR A 171 -18.86 8.32 8.67
CA THR A 171 -18.59 9.25 9.77
C THR A 171 -17.11 9.23 10.14
N ALA A 172 -16.54 8.08 10.40
CA ALA A 172 -15.12 7.93 10.75
C ALA A 172 -14.20 8.43 9.63
N ALA A 173 -14.51 8.09 8.38
CA ALA A 173 -13.73 8.57 7.23
C ALA A 173 -13.76 10.11 7.11
N LYS A 174 -14.91 10.74 7.35
CA LYS A 174 -15.03 12.21 7.35
C LYS A 174 -14.21 12.85 8.47
N GLU A 175 -14.17 12.26 9.67
CA GLU A 175 -13.32 12.73 10.77
C GLU A 175 -11.84 12.73 10.38
N VAL A 176 -11.38 11.62 9.74
CA VAL A 176 -10.02 11.54 9.23
C VAL A 176 -9.75 12.58 8.15
N LEU A 177 -10.64 12.73 7.17
CA LEU A 177 -10.50 13.71 6.10
C LEU A 177 -10.50 15.16 6.63
N ALA A 178 -11.18 15.43 7.74
CA ALA A 178 -11.18 16.76 8.36
C ALA A 178 -9.84 17.09 9.04
N THR A 179 -9.15 16.08 9.58
CA THR A 179 -7.89 16.25 10.34
C THR A 179 -6.62 16.00 9.52
N ASN A 180 -6.73 15.28 8.40
CA ASN A 180 -5.60 14.93 7.54
C ASN A 180 -5.77 15.50 6.13
N ASN A 181 -4.68 15.92 5.50
CA ASN A 181 -4.70 16.38 4.11
C ASN A 181 -4.61 15.17 3.13
N ILE A 182 -5.68 14.38 3.09
CA ILE A 182 -5.87 13.22 2.20
C ILE A 182 -7.09 13.52 1.32
N GLN A 183 -7.11 13.09 0.05
CA GLN A 183 -8.21 13.39 -0.86
C GLN A 183 -9.34 12.34 -0.79
N TYR A 184 -8.98 11.06 -0.65
CA TYR A 184 -9.94 9.96 -0.64
C TYR A 184 -9.57 8.91 0.40
N ILE A 185 -10.57 8.38 1.08
CA ILE A 185 -10.46 7.14 1.87
C ILE A 185 -11.18 6.03 1.11
N ILE A 186 -10.46 4.93 0.85
CA ILE A 186 -10.97 3.71 0.23
C ILE A 186 -11.01 2.64 1.33
N ALA A 187 -12.11 2.57 2.06
CA ALA A 187 -12.26 1.63 3.17
C ALA A 187 -12.59 0.22 2.65
N THR A 188 -11.72 -0.75 2.93
CA THR A 188 -11.97 -2.16 2.66
C THR A 188 -12.76 -2.78 3.81
N ARG A 189 -13.89 -3.47 3.51
CA ARG A 189 -14.92 -3.83 4.47
C ARG A 189 -15.25 -5.32 4.48
N SER A 190 -14.31 -6.14 4.03
CA SER A 190 -14.48 -7.60 3.92
C SER A 190 -15.77 -7.96 3.17
N GLU A 191 -16.67 -8.71 3.79
CA GLU A 191 -17.96 -9.16 3.23
C GLU A 191 -18.90 -8.03 2.80
N LYS A 192 -18.67 -6.79 3.24
CA LYS A 192 -19.44 -5.62 2.82
C LYS A 192 -18.81 -4.85 1.65
N GLY A 193 -17.71 -5.36 1.09
CA GLY A 193 -17.06 -4.80 -0.09
C GLY A 193 -16.19 -3.57 0.19
N ILE A 194 -16.34 -2.52 -0.60
CA ILE A 194 -15.47 -1.35 -0.55
C ILE A 194 -16.32 -0.07 -0.50
N SER A 195 -15.95 0.86 0.37
CA SER A 195 -16.54 2.21 0.43
C SER A 195 -15.50 3.26 0.15
N VAL A 196 -15.82 4.23 -0.72
CA VAL A 196 -14.96 5.40 -0.97
C VAL A 196 -15.64 6.65 -0.49
N ILE A 197 -14.90 7.43 0.28
CA ILE A 197 -15.32 8.72 0.80
C ILE A 197 -14.31 9.77 0.33
N ALA A 198 -14.80 10.75 -0.42
CA ALA A 198 -14.00 11.85 -0.93
C ALA A 198 -14.07 13.07 0.00
N ARG A 199 -13.01 13.85 0.01
CA ARG A 199 -12.93 15.12 0.75
C ARG A 199 -14.02 16.12 0.34
N ASP A 200 -14.43 16.09 -0.92
CA ASP A 200 -15.51 16.96 -1.46
C ASP A 200 -16.93 16.49 -1.09
N GLY A 201 -17.05 15.42 -0.31
CA GLY A 201 -18.30 14.88 0.19
C GLY A 201 -18.93 13.80 -0.67
N ARG A 202 -18.39 13.47 -1.84
CA ARG A 202 -18.86 12.34 -2.65
C ARG A 202 -18.58 11.01 -1.95
N ILE A 203 -19.53 10.09 -2.06
CA ILE A 203 -19.48 8.78 -1.41
C ILE A 203 -19.90 7.71 -2.42
N TRP A 204 -19.18 6.59 -2.41
CA TRP A 204 -19.52 5.39 -3.17
C TRP A 204 -19.44 4.16 -2.27
N HIS A 205 -20.42 3.31 -2.39
CA HIS A 205 -20.42 1.98 -1.77
C HIS A 205 -20.53 0.94 -2.87
N ASN A 206 -19.67 -0.05 -2.86
CA ASN A 206 -19.71 -1.19 -3.75
C ASN A 206 -19.73 -2.47 -2.90
N PRO A 207 -20.92 -3.14 -2.76
CA PRO A 207 -21.03 -4.35 -1.96
C PRO A 207 -20.16 -5.47 -2.54
N ALA A 208 -19.63 -6.34 -1.68
CA ALA A 208 -18.84 -7.48 -2.12
C ALA A 208 -19.66 -8.38 -3.07
N THR A 209 -19.00 -8.83 -4.13
CA THR A 209 -19.56 -9.90 -4.97
C THR A 209 -19.45 -11.20 -4.17
N GLN A 210 -20.55 -11.95 -4.04
CA GLN A 210 -20.53 -13.23 -3.34
C GLN A 210 -19.61 -14.20 -4.10
N GLN A 211 -18.41 -14.42 -3.57
CA GLN A 211 -17.51 -15.49 -3.99
C GLN A 211 -17.16 -16.33 -2.76
N GLU A 212 -17.05 -17.63 -2.94
CA GLU A 212 -16.48 -18.51 -1.90
C GLU A 212 -14.98 -18.19 -1.80
N VAL A 213 -14.60 -17.42 -0.80
CA VAL A 213 -13.20 -17.05 -0.56
C VAL A 213 -12.56 -18.12 0.32
N PHE A 214 -11.62 -18.86 -0.23
CA PHE A 214 -10.84 -19.87 0.51
C PHE A 214 -9.67 -19.24 1.30
N ASP A 215 -9.13 -18.11 0.86
CA ASP A 215 -8.04 -17.39 1.52
C ASP A 215 -8.17 -15.89 1.25
N VAL A 216 -8.22 -15.09 2.31
CA VAL A 216 -8.27 -13.62 2.26
C VAL A 216 -6.89 -12.97 2.29
N SER A 217 -5.82 -13.78 2.34
CA SER A 217 -4.44 -13.28 2.38
C SER A 217 -4.10 -12.56 1.08
N GLY A 218 -3.78 -11.27 1.16
CA GLY A 218 -3.43 -10.45 0.00
C GLY A 218 -4.59 -9.74 -0.69
N ALA A 219 -5.84 -9.93 -0.24
CA ALA A 219 -7.00 -9.23 -0.82
C ALA A 219 -6.83 -7.70 -0.78
N GLY A 220 -6.26 -7.14 0.30
CA GLY A 220 -5.92 -5.72 0.38
C GLY A 220 -4.91 -5.30 -0.69
N ASP A 221 -3.83 -6.08 -0.86
CA ASP A 221 -2.81 -5.84 -1.89
C ASP A 221 -3.43 -5.86 -3.31
N THR A 222 -4.37 -6.78 -3.57
CA THR A 222 -5.10 -6.87 -4.84
C THR A 222 -5.98 -5.63 -5.07
N VAL A 223 -6.76 -5.22 -4.07
CA VAL A 223 -7.58 -4.00 -4.15
C VAL A 223 -6.72 -2.76 -4.44
N VAL A 224 -5.59 -2.60 -3.75
CA VAL A 224 -4.65 -1.48 -3.96
C VAL A 224 -4.13 -1.49 -5.40
N SER A 225 -3.69 -2.64 -5.90
CA SER A 225 -3.15 -2.80 -7.26
C SER A 225 -4.20 -2.47 -8.32
N MET A 226 -5.40 -3.05 -8.21
CA MET A 226 -6.49 -2.81 -9.17
C MET A 226 -6.97 -1.36 -9.14
N MET A 227 -7.13 -0.77 -7.94
CA MET A 227 -7.53 0.64 -7.81
C MET A 227 -6.51 1.55 -8.46
N MET A 228 -5.20 1.36 -8.19
CA MET A 228 -4.17 2.20 -8.80
C MET A 228 -4.15 2.04 -10.32
N THR A 229 -4.17 0.81 -10.85
CA THR A 229 -4.19 0.56 -12.29
C THR A 229 -5.37 1.26 -12.97
N CYS A 230 -6.57 1.10 -12.42
CA CYS A 230 -7.78 1.72 -12.98
C CYS A 230 -7.72 3.26 -12.94
N LEU A 231 -7.29 3.83 -11.83
CA LEU A 231 -7.26 5.28 -11.63
C LEU A 231 -6.14 5.94 -12.46
N ALA A 232 -4.96 5.32 -12.55
CA ALA A 232 -3.86 5.76 -13.40
C ALA A 232 -4.23 5.68 -14.89
N SER A 233 -5.04 4.70 -15.28
CA SER A 233 -5.60 4.61 -16.63
C SER A 233 -6.74 5.60 -16.94
N GLY A 234 -7.06 6.50 -15.98
CA GLY A 234 -8.08 7.53 -16.15
C GLY A 234 -9.53 7.04 -16.04
N LEU A 235 -9.76 5.84 -15.52
CA LEU A 235 -11.11 5.33 -15.26
C LEU A 235 -11.79 6.12 -14.13
N SER A 236 -13.13 6.22 -14.22
CA SER A 236 -13.90 6.86 -13.15
C SER A 236 -13.81 6.06 -11.84
N MET A 237 -13.88 6.73 -10.68
CA MET A 237 -13.90 6.09 -9.36
C MET A 237 -14.93 4.97 -9.27
N ARG A 238 -16.12 5.16 -9.85
CA ARG A 238 -17.19 4.15 -9.82
C ARG A 238 -16.78 2.87 -10.56
N LEU A 239 -16.13 3.00 -11.71
CA LEU A 239 -15.69 1.86 -12.51
C LEU A 239 -14.49 1.17 -11.87
N ALA A 240 -13.52 1.96 -11.37
CA ALA A 240 -12.37 1.43 -10.63
C ALA A 240 -12.81 0.59 -9.42
N LEU A 241 -13.78 1.08 -8.64
CA LEU A 241 -14.37 0.34 -7.52
C LEU A 241 -15.02 -0.97 -7.94
N HIS A 242 -15.79 -0.95 -9.02
CA HIS A 242 -16.48 -2.15 -9.52
C HIS A 242 -15.47 -3.23 -9.92
N ILE A 243 -14.40 -2.84 -10.62
CA ILE A 243 -13.34 -3.75 -11.05
C ILE A 243 -12.55 -4.27 -9.84
N ALA A 244 -12.10 -3.38 -8.95
CA ALA A 244 -11.30 -3.76 -7.78
C ALA A 244 -12.05 -4.67 -6.78
N ASN A 245 -13.38 -4.60 -6.76
CA ASN A 245 -14.20 -5.44 -5.87
C ASN A 245 -14.53 -6.81 -6.49
N GLY A 246 -14.28 -7.00 -7.76
CA GLY A 246 -14.46 -8.27 -8.48
C GLY A 246 -13.15 -9.06 -8.68
N ALA A 247 -12.02 -8.49 -8.28
CA ALA A 247 -10.70 -9.11 -8.37
C ALA A 247 -10.33 -9.85 -7.08
#